data_4ac6c44af83c4c141400fda01a58fbe3
#
_entry.id   4ac6c44af83c4c141400fda01a58fbe3
#
_cell.length_a   1.000
_cell.length_b   1.000
_cell.length_c   1.000
_cell.angle_alpha   90.00
_cell.angle_beta   90.00
_cell.angle_gamma   90.00
#
_symmetry.space_group_name_H-M   'P 1'
#
loop_
_entity.id
_entity.type
_entity.pdbx_description
1 polymer ?
#
loop_
_entity_poly.entity_id
_entity_poly.type
_entity_poly.pdbx_seq_one_letter_code
_entity_poly.pdbx_strand_id
1 'polypeptide(L)'
;LDTMSKPTIMIQARLGSSRLPKKTIAKIQGKPVIWHVINRVKKIKNIKQIVLITTTGESDKILLDIAKQQNVFGFAGSENDVLKRHYDCAVKFNADPIIRITGDCPLIDPKLSSDILQFYLDNNFDYVSNTINPTFPDGLDTEIFSFSALEKAYLQSKLPSEREHVTTYFTKNIKKFKLYNYSNAVNLSTSSSILFKL
;
A
#
# COMPACT_ATOMS: atom_id res chain seq x y z
N LEU A 1 -7.52 -27.93 3.60
CA LEU A 1 -6.42 -26.96 3.72
C LEU A 1 -7.04 -25.65 4.19
N ASP A 2 -6.77 -25.32 5.43
CA ASP A 2 -7.30 -24.13 6.12
C ASP A 2 -6.71 -22.89 5.48
N THR A 3 -7.45 -22.25 4.55
CA THR A 3 -7.07 -20.96 3.95
C THR A 3 -7.43 -19.85 4.93
N MET A 4 -6.74 -19.83 6.08
CA MET A 4 -6.94 -18.73 7.01
C MET A 4 -6.51 -17.43 6.34
N SER A 5 -7.43 -16.46 6.29
CA SER A 5 -7.17 -15.09 5.85
C SER A 5 -5.88 -14.56 6.48
N LYS A 6 -4.99 -14.01 5.66
CA LYS A 6 -3.68 -13.51 6.08
C LYS A 6 -3.51 -12.04 5.69
N PRO A 7 -4.21 -11.12 6.40
CA PRO A 7 -4.13 -9.69 6.13
C PRO A 7 -2.69 -9.22 6.17
N THR A 8 -2.21 -8.74 5.03
CA THR A 8 -0.80 -8.40 4.82
C THR A 8 -0.67 -6.94 4.40
N ILE A 9 0.07 -6.15 5.17
CA ILE A 9 0.45 -4.81 4.74
C ILE A 9 1.61 -4.91 3.76
N MET A 10 1.46 -4.31 2.59
CA MET A 10 2.52 -4.09 1.62
C MET A 10 2.87 -2.61 1.56
N ILE A 11 4.03 -2.24 2.11
CA ILE A 11 4.55 -0.88 2.05
C ILE A 11 5.35 -0.75 0.76
N GLN A 12 4.81 -0.01 -0.21
CA GLN A 12 5.48 0.22 -1.49
C GLN A 12 6.48 1.37 -1.38
N ALA A 13 7.75 1.09 -1.63
CA ALA A 13 8.82 2.09 -1.58
C ALA A 13 9.88 1.86 -2.67
N ARG A 14 10.45 2.95 -3.20
CA ARG A 14 11.64 2.94 -4.05
C ARG A 14 12.40 4.26 -3.90
N LEU A 15 13.69 4.29 -4.23
CA LEU A 15 14.51 5.50 -4.17
C LEU A 15 14.42 6.35 -5.44
N GLY A 16 14.13 5.73 -6.58
CA GLY A 16 14.00 6.40 -7.87
C GLY A 16 12.70 7.20 -7.97
N SER A 17 12.65 8.39 -7.38
CA SER A 17 11.56 9.36 -7.52
C SER A 17 12.02 10.53 -8.37
N SER A 18 11.27 10.89 -9.41
CA SER A 18 11.60 12.03 -10.29
C SER A 18 11.44 13.39 -9.61
N ARG A 19 10.43 13.53 -8.71
CA ARG A 19 10.13 14.80 -8.01
C ARG A 19 11.09 15.09 -6.86
N LEU A 20 11.33 14.09 -6.01
CA LEU A 20 12.25 14.21 -4.88
C LEU A 20 13.04 12.89 -4.76
N PRO A 21 14.24 12.80 -5.37
CA PRO A 21 15.06 11.60 -5.29
C PRO A 21 15.36 11.23 -3.84
N LYS A 22 15.33 9.92 -3.52
CA LYS A 22 15.66 9.41 -2.19
C LYS A 22 14.76 9.90 -1.06
N LYS A 23 13.56 10.46 -1.33
CA LYS A 23 12.65 10.97 -0.31
C LYS A 23 12.34 9.93 0.78
N THR A 24 12.21 8.66 0.41
CA THR A 24 11.90 7.54 1.31
C THR A 24 12.94 7.35 2.41
N ILE A 25 14.21 7.71 2.16
CA ILE A 25 15.30 7.66 3.13
C ILE A 25 15.71 9.04 3.66
N ALA A 26 15.06 10.12 3.20
CA ALA A 26 15.21 11.44 3.81
C ALA A 26 14.87 11.37 5.31
N LYS A 27 15.56 12.15 6.13
CA LYS A 27 15.42 12.06 7.59
C LYS A 27 14.40 13.07 8.11
N ILE A 28 13.47 12.57 8.94
CA ILE A 28 12.60 13.37 9.80
C ILE A 28 13.01 13.05 11.24
N GLN A 29 13.40 14.04 12.02
CA GLN A 29 13.88 13.85 13.40
C GLN A 29 14.94 12.74 13.52
N GLY A 30 15.91 12.73 12.60
CA GLY A 30 17.04 11.80 12.59
C GLY A 30 16.74 10.37 12.08
N LYS A 31 15.47 10.04 11.76
CA LYS A 31 15.07 8.74 11.24
C LYS A 31 14.56 8.84 9.80
N PRO A 32 14.82 7.83 8.93
CA PRO A 32 14.29 7.82 7.57
C PRO A 32 12.76 7.91 7.53
N VAL A 33 12.18 8.54 6.50
CA VAL A 33 10.73 8.59 6.25
C VAL A 33 10.10 7.19 6.35
N ILE A 34 10.69 6.22 5.68
CA ILE A 34 10.20 4.83 5.68
C ILE A 34 10.20 4.20 7.08
N TRP A 35 11.12 4.59 7.97
CA TRP A 35 11.13 4.16 9.35
C TRP A 35 9.85 4.61 10.08
N HIS A 36 9.42 5.85 9.86
CA HIS A 36 8.19 6.39 10.46
C HIS A 36 6.96 5.65 9.93
N VAL A 37 6.89 5.39 8.61
CA VAL A 37 5.81 4.61 8.00
C VAL A 37 5.74 3.22 8.64
N ILE A 38 6.85 2.47 8.69
CA ILE A 38 6.89 1.12 9.26
C ILE A 38 6.42 1.13 10.71
N ASN A 39 6.89 2.08 11.54
CA ASN A 39 6.54 2.13 12.96
C ASN A 39 5.06 2.51 13.20
N ARG A 40 4.44 3.24 12.27
CA ARG A 40 3.01 3.54 12.33
C ARG A 40 2.18 2.34 11.89
N VAL A 41 2.47 1.72 10.76
CA VAL A 41 1.69 0.59 10.26
C VAL A 41 1.75 -0.64 11.18
N LYS A 42 2.81 -0.80 11.97
CA LYS A 42 2.88 -1.82 13.03
C LYS A 42 1.78 -1.70 14.09
N LYS A 43 1.13 -0.55 14.21
CA LYS A 43 0.03 -0.29 15.14
C LYS A 43 -1.35 -0.58 14.54
N ILE A 44 -1.43 -0.93 13.25
CA ILE A 44 -2.68 -1.32 12.58
C ILE A 44 -3.11 -2.68 13.15
N LYS A 45 -4.39 -2.78 13.53
CA LYS A 45 -4.95 -4.00 14.14
C LYS A 45 -5.28 -5.05 13.08
N ASN A 46 -5.41 -6.31 13.53
CA ASN A 46 -5.81 -7.47 12.70
C ASN A 46 -4.86 -7.79 11.54
N ILE A 47 -3.59 -7.37 11.61
CA ILE A 47 -2.55 -7.67 10.63
C ILE A 47 -1.79 -8.94 11.04
N LYS A 48 -1.50 -9.80 10.06
CA LYS A 48 -0.68 -11.00 10.26
C LYS A 48 0.77 -10.80 9.86
N GLN A 49 1.05 -9.95 8.87
CA GLN A 49 2.41 -9.67 8.41
C GLN A 49 2.53 -8.30 7.74
N ILE A 50 3.75 -7.77 7.73
CA ILE A 50 4.13 -6.53 7.07
C ILE A 50 5.31 -6.81 6.15
N VAL A 51 5.20 -6.40 4.90
CA VAL A 51 6.24 -6.56 3.87
C VAL A 51 6.57 -5.20 3.28
N LEU A 52 7.82 -4.79 3.37
CA LEU A 52 8.34 -3.65 2.61
C LEU A 52 8.69 -4.14 1.20
N ILE A 53 7.96 -3.67 0.21
CA ILE A 53 8.15 -4.06 -1.19
C ILE A 53 8.90 -2.98 -1.95
N THR A 54 9.95 -3.38 -2.65
CA THR A 54 10.82 -2.47 -3.42
C THR A 54 11.20 -3.09 -4.77
N THR A 55 12.13 -2.45 -5.49
CA THR A 55 12.59 -2.94 -6.79
C THR A 55 13.86 -3.79 -6.63
N THR A 56 14.23 -4.49 -7.71
CA THR A 56 15.51 -5.21 -7.79
C THR A 56 16.70 -4.30 -8.06
N GLY A 57 16.47 -2.99 -8.22
CA GLY A 57 17.53 -2.00 -8.45
C GLY A 57 18.54 -1.94 -7.31
N GLU A 58 19.81 -1.80 -7.64
CA GLU A 58 20.92 -1.78 -6.67
C GLU A 58 20.73 -0.73 -5.58
N SER A 59 20.27 0.47 -5.96
CA SER A 59 20.01 1.57 -5.01
C SER A 59 18.94 1.23 -3.97
N ASP A 60 18.01 0.34 -4.30
CA ASP A 60 16.88 0.00 -3.44
C ASP A 60 17.23 -1.07 -2.39
N LYS A 61 18.40 -1.70 -2.45
CA LYS A 61 18.85 -2.70 -1.46
C LYS A 61 18.83 -2.16 -0.04
N ILE A 62 19.13 -0.89 0.15
CA ILE A 62 19.07 -0.25 1.48
C ILE A 62 17.67 -0.35 2.11
N LEU A 63 16.60 -0.40 1.31
CA LEU A 63 15.25 -0.55 1.82
C LEU A 63 15.02 -1.95 2.40
N LEU A 64 15.66 -2.99 1.82
CA LEU A 64 15.61 -4.34 2.37
C LEU A 64 16.38 -4.43 3.69
N ASP A 65 17.51 -3.73 3.81
CA ASP A 65 18.26 -3.64 5.07
C ASP A 65 17.44 -2.94 6.17
N ILE A 66 16.74 -1.86 5.81
CA ILE A 66 15.85 -1.15 6.74
C ILE A 66 14.68 -2.10 7.15
N ALA A 67 14.09 -2.84 6.23
CA ALA A 67 13.05 -3.81 6.56
C ALA A 67 13.55 -4.83 7.61
N LYS A 68 14.73 -5.40 7.39
CA LYS A 68 15.38 -6.33 8.33
C LYS A 68 15.64 -5.69 9.70
N GLN A 69 16.21 -4.47 9.73
CA GLN A 69 16.46 -3.72 10.98
C GLN A 69 15.16 -3.41 11.73
N GLN A 70 14.05 -3.22 11.00
CA GLN A 70 12.75 -2.94 11.57
C GLN A 70 11.94 -4.23 11.86
N ASN A 71 12.50 -5.42 11.73
CA ASN A 71 11.82 -6.70 11.95
C ASN A 71 10.49 -6.82 11.15
N VAL A 72 10.53 -6.41 9.87
CA VAL A 72 9.48 -6.65 8.88
C VAL A 72 10.07 -7.38 7.68
N PHE A 73 9.23 -8.06 6.90
CA PHE A 73 9.70 -8.74 5.71
C PHE A 73 10.12 -7.75 4.63
N GLY A 74 11.11 -8.10 3.85
CA GLY A 74 11.51 -7.39 2.63
C GLY A 74 11.22 -8.22 1.39
N PHE A 75 10.78 -7.55 0.31
CA PHE A 75 10.59 -8.18 -0.99
C PHE A 75 11.05 -7.22 -2.10
N ALA A 76 11.91 -7.72 -2.99
CA ALA A 76 12.31 -7.01 -4.21
C ALA A 76 11.68 -7.68 -5.43
N GLY A 77 11.07 -6.87 -6.30
CA GLY A 77 10.41 -7.36 -7.51
C GLY A 77 10.61 -6.40 -8.69
N SER A 78 9.82 -6.58 -9.75
CA SER A 78 9.93 -5.81 -10.99
C SER A 78 10.06 -4.31 -10.75
N GLU A 79 11.02 -3.66 -11.41
CA GLU A 79 11.20 -2.19 -11.36
C GLU A 79 10.11 -1.47 -12.15
N ASN A 80 9.81 -1.94 -13.34
CA ASN A 80 8.92 -1.26 -14.30
C ASN A 80 7.46 -1.70 -14.20
N ASP A 81 7.18 -2.83 -13.57
CA ASP A 81 5.84 -3.39 -13.44
C ASP A 81 5.45 -3.49 -11.96
N VAL A 82 4.84 -2.42 -11.47
CA VAL A 82 4.46 -2.31 -10.06
C VAL A 82 3.34 -3.29 -9.71
N LEU A 83 2.40 -3.51 -10.63
CA LEU A 83 1.32 -4.48 -10.43
C LEU A 83 1.88 -5.92 -10.31
N LYS A 84 2.81 -6.30 -11.20
CA LYS A 84 3.51 -7.60 -11.11
C LYS A 84 4.25 -7.74 -9.77
N ARG A 85 4.93 -6.69 -9.32
CA ARG A 85 5.66 -6.71 -8.04
C ARG A 85 4.72 -7.00 -6.86
N HIS A 86 3.53 -6.40 -6.85
CA HIS A 86 2.52 -6.70 -5.82
C HIS A 86 1.99 -8.11 -5.92
N TYR A 87 1.70 -8.57 -7.15
CA TYR A 87 1.22 -9.93 -7.39
C TYR A 87 2.25 -10.98 -6.94
N ASP A 88 3.50 -10.87 -7.38
CA ASP A 88 4.58 -11.79 -7.00
C ASP A 88 4.80 -11.82 -5.47
N CYS A 89 4.71 -10.64 -4.83
CA CYS A 89 4.79 -10.53 -3.38
C CYS A 89 3.60 -11.22 -2.70
N ALA A 90 2.39 -11.00 -3.19
CA ALA A 90 1.18 -11.61 -2.64
C ALA A 90 1.23 -13.15 -2.71
N VAL A 91 1.68 -13.69 -3.84
CA VAL A 91 1.89 -15.13 -4.01
C VAL A 91 2.93 -15.66 -3.01
N LYS A 92 4.11 -15.00 -2.94
CA LYS A 92 5.21 -15.43 -2.05
C LYS A 92 4.81 -15.47 -0.58
N PHE A 93 4.02 -14.50 -0.12
CA PHE A 93 3.65 -14.35 1.29
C PHE A 93 2.26 -14.93 1.60
N ASN A 94 1.58 -15.51 0.63
CA ASN A 94 0.19 -15.99 0.76
C ASN A 94 -0.72 -14.91 1.37
N ALA A 95 -0.65 -13.71 0.79
CA ALA A 95 -1.29 -12.51 1.31
C ALA A 95 -2.75 -12.40 0.84
N ASP A 96 -3.70 -12.36 1.77
CA ASP A 96 -5.12 -12.09 1.50
C ASP A 96 -5.85 -11.68 2.79
N PRO A 97 -6.46 -10.48 2.85
CA PRO A 97 -6.36 -9.38 1.89
C PRO A 97 -5.00 -8.67 1.91
N ILE A 98 -4.75 -7.88 0.88
CA ILE A 98 -3.61 -7.00 0.76
C ILE A 98 -4.00 -5.59 1.20
N ILE A 99 -3.22 -5.00 2.11
CA ILE A 99 -3.34 -3.61 2.54
C ILE A 99 -2.16 -2.84 1.94
N ARG A 100 -2.42 -2.03 0.92
CA ARG A 100 -1.38 -1.24 0.25
C ARG A 100 -1.22 0.11 0.92
N ILE A 101 0.00 0.41 1.34
CA ILE A 101 0.42 1.70 1.90
C ILE A 101 1.64 2.19 1.10
N THR A 102 1.71 3.50 0.82
CA THR A 102 2.88 4.08 0.15
C THR A 102 3.93 4.52 1.18
N GLY A 103 5.20 4.26 0.86
CA GLY A 103 6.33 4.47 1.77
C GLY A 103 6.74 5.93 1.95
N ASP A 104 6.00 6.86 1.39
CA ASP A 104 6.22 8.31 1.49
C ASP A 104 5.14 9.03 2.33
N CYS A 105 4.36 8.28 3.09
CA CYS A 105 3.30 8.77 3.97
C CYS A 105 3.68 8.62 5.45
N PRO A 106 4.64 9.42 6.00
CA PRO A 106 5.17 9.23 7.35
C PRO A 106 4.15 9.47 8.47
N LEU A 107 3.03 10.10 8.17
CA LEU A 107 1.95 10.40 9.11
C LEU A 107 0.71 9.52 8.91
N ILE A 108 0.81 8.42 8.14
CA ILE A 108 -0.29 7.45 7.99
C ILE A 108 -0.96 7.17 9.35
N ASP A 109 -2.30 7.19 9.39
CA ASP A 109 -3.06 7.00 10.64
C ASP A 109 -3.38 5.51 10.84
N PRO A 110 -2.79 4.87 11.86
CA PRO A 110 -3.05 3.46 12.15
C PRO A 110 -4.50 3.17 12.55
N LYS A 111 -5.17 4.15 13.21
CA LYS A 111 -6.57 3.97 13.59
C LYS A 111 -7.46 3.95 12.36
N LEU A 112 -7.33 4.95 11.49
CA LEU A 112 -8.07 5.01 10.23
C LEU A 112 -7.85 3.75 9.39
N SER A 113 -6.60 3.34 9.21
CA SER A 113 -6.29 2.12 8.45
C SER A 113 -6.89 0.86 9.09
N SER A 114 -6.93 0.79 10.44
CA SER A 114 -7.59 -0.32 11.14
C SER A 114 -9.11 -0.31 10.94
N ASP A 115 -9.73 0.87 10.96
CA ASP A 115 -11.18 1.03 10.76
C ASP A 115 -11.57 0.64 9.31
N ILE A 116 -10.75 1.03 8.31
CA ILE A 116 -10.96 0.64 6.91
C ILE A 116 -10.80 -0.88 6.74
N LEU A 117 -9.79 -1.48 7.38
CA LEU A 117 -9.58 -2.94 7.33
C LEU A 117 -10.74 -3.68 7.99
N GLN A 118 -11.19 -3.24 9.16
CA GLN A 118 -12.34 -3.86 9.82
C GLN A 118 -13.58 -3.78 8.94
N PHE A 119 -13.85 -2.61 8.34
CA PHE A 119 -14.95 -2.44 7.39
C PHE A 119 -14.84 -3.39 6.19
N TYR A 120 -13.62 -3.56 5.63
CA TYR A 120 -13.39 -4.51 4.55
C TYR A 120 -13.69 -5.95 4.97
N LEU A 121 -13.24 -6.37 6.16
CA LEU A 121 -13.42 -7.73 6.68
C LEU A 121 -14.89 -8.06 7.00
N ASP A 122 -15.67 -7.05 7.40
CA ASP A 122 -17.10 -7.20 7.75
C ASP A 122 -18.02 -7.18 6.52
N ASN A 123 -17.47 -6.85 5.34
CA ASN A 123 -18.25 -6.68 4.12
C ASN A 123 -17.63 -7.46 2.94
N ASN A 124 -18.41 -7.68 1.91
CA ASN A 124 -18.01 -8.45 0.73
C ASN A 124 -17.66 -7.49 -0.44
N PHE A 125 -16.49 -6.85 -0.36
CA PHE A 125 -15.93 -6.00 -1.43
C PHE A 125 -14.65 -6.62 -1.99
N ASP A 126 -14.39 -6.35 -3.28
CA ASP A 126 -13.13 -6.70 -3.94
C ASP A 126 -12.04 -5.65 -3.63
N TYR A 127 -12.45 -4.38 -3.46
CA TYR A 127 -11.55 -3.25 -3.20
C TYR A 127 -12.25 -2.18 -2.35
N VAL A 128 -11.61 -1.79 -1.25
CA VAL A 128 -12.02 -0.67 -0.39
C VAL A 128 -10.85 0.30 -0.27
N SER A 129 -11.12 1.58 -0.45
CA SER A 129 -10.11 2.63 -0.31
C SER A 129 -10.72 3.95 0.10
N ASN A 130 -9.94 4.81 0.75
CA ASN A 130 -10.28 6.20 1.01
C ASN A 130 -9.77 7.17 -0.07
N THR A 131 -9.30 6.63 -1.23
CA THR A 131 -8.67 7.41 -2.30
C THR A 131 -9.50 7.51 -3.58
N ILE A 132 -10.59 6.76 -3.73
CA ILE A 132 -11.44 6.78 -4.93
C ILE A 132 -12.09 8.16 -5.08
N ASN A 133 -12.76 8.64 -4.02
CA ASN A 133 -13.27 10.00 -3.87
C ASN A 133 -12.75 10.54 -2.53
N PRO A 134 -11.57 11.19 -2.50
CA PRO A 134 -10.89 11.54 -1.26
C PRO A 134 -11.71 12.51 -0.38
N THR A 135 -11.84 12.17 0.89
CA THR A 135 -12.42 13.04 1.93
C THR A 135 -11.48 13.18 3.13
N PHE A 136 -10.37 12.45 3.15
CA PHE A 136 -9.29 12.57 4.13
C PHE A 136 -8.12 13.37 3.54
N PRO A 137 -7.26 13.99 4.37
CA PRO A 137 -6.03 14.62 3.91
C PRO A 137 -5.13 13.64 3.14
N ASP A 138 -4.44 14.13 2.09
CA ASP A 138 -3.46 13.35 1.33
C ASP A 138 -2.34 12.84 2.26
N GLY A 139 -1.91 11.60 2.06
CA GLY A 139 -0.93 10.92 2.91
C GLY A 139 -1.53 10.06 4.03
N LEU A 140 -2.87 9.97 4.11
CA LEU A 140 -3.59 9.01 4.94
C LEU A 140 -4.17 7.86 4.09
N ASP A 141 -3.60 7.63 2.91
CA ASP A 141 -4.11 6.73 1.91
C ASP A 141 -3.98 5.26 2.34
N THR A 142 -5.11 4.57 2.32
CA THR A 142 -5.19 3.15 2.61
C THR A 142 -6.04 2.47 1.55
N GLU A 143 -5.47 1.46 0.91
CA GLU A 143 -6.13 0.68 -0.13
C GLU A 143 -6.12 -0.79 0.25
N ILE A 144 -7.28 -1.45 0.22
CA ILE A 144 -7.43 -2.85 0.61
C ILE A 144 -8.13 -3.61 -0.49
N PHE A 145 -7.57 -4.74 -0.89
CA PHE A 145 -8.13 -5.58 -1.94
C PHE A 145 -7.84 -7.06 -1.70
N SER A 146 -8.69 -7.92 -2.25
CA SER A 146 -8.49 -9.36 -2.19
C SER A 146 -7.36 -9.81 -3.12
N PHE A 147 -6.76 -10.96 -2.81
CA PHE A 147 -5.81 -11.60 -3.71
C PHE A 147 -6.46 -11.91 -5.07
N SER A 148 -7.70 -12.39 -5.10
CA SER A 148 -8.41 -12.69 -6.34
C SER A 148 -8.62 -11.45 -7.22
N ALA A 149 -8.90 -10.28 -6.63
CA ALA A 149 -8.98 -9.02 -7.36
C ALA A 149 -7.63 -8.60 -7.94
N LEU A 150 -6.55 -8.74 -7.16
CA LEU A 150 -5.19 -8.46 -7.61
C LEU A 150 -4.77 -9.38 -8.76
N GLU A 151 -5.03 -10.67 -8.64
CA GLU A 151 -4.74 -11.66 -9.69
C GLU A 151 -5.50 -11.36 -10.98
N LYS A 152 -6.80 -11.06 -10.89
CA LYS A 152 -7.61 -10.66 -12.03
C LYS A 152 -7.07 -9.39 -12.71
N ALA A 153 -6.68 -8.38 -11.91
CA ALA A 153 -6.04 -7.18 -12.44
C ALA A 153 -4.71 -7.52 -13.13
N TYR A 154 -3.86 -8.33 -12.51
CA TYR A 154 -2.57 -8.75 -13.07
C TYR A 154 -2.72 -9.46 -14.41
N LEU A 155 -3.67 -10.40 -14.53
CA LEU A 155 -3.90 -11.19 -15.73
C LEU A 155 -4.56 -10.38 -16.88
N GLN A 156 -5.37 -9.38 -16.55
CA GLN A 156 -6.18 -8.67 -17.52
C GLN A 156 -5.66 -7.28 -17.90
N SER A 157 -4.77 -6.67 -17.09
CA SER A 157 -4.18 -5.36 -17.36
C SER A 157 -3.26 -5.40 -18.59
N LYS A 158 -3.55 -4.54 -19.58
CA LYS A 158 -2.78 -4.44 -20.83
C LYS A 158 -2.10 -3.09 -21.00
N LEU A 159 -2.61 -2.05 -20.35
CA LEU A 159 -2.09 -0.70 -20.48
C LEU A 159 -0.90 -0.46 -19.55
N PRO A 160 0.16 0.25 -19.99
CA PRO A 160 1.27 0.64 -19.13
C PRO A 160 0.83 1.33 -17.86
N SER A 161 -0.15 2.24 -17.91
CA SER A 161 -0.68 2.95 -16.75
C SER A 161 -1.36 2.04 -15.72
N GLU A 162 -1.93 0.91 -16.14
CA GLU A 162 -2.53 -0.09 -15.26
C GLU A 162 -1.46 -0.96 -14.60
N ARG A 163 -0.32 -1.15 -15.28
CA ARG A 163 0.84 -1.89 -14.74
C ARG A 163 1.65 -1.05 -13.76
N GLU A 164 1.71 0.26 -13.98
CA GLU A 164 2.43 1.21 -13.13
C GLU A 164 1.66 1.55 -11.85
N HIS A 165 0.32 1.65 -11.94
CA HIS A 165 -0.54 2.03 -10.82
C HIS A 165 -1.45 0.87 -10.42
N VAL A 166 -1.06 0.13 -9.38
CA VAL A 166 -1.65 -1.15 -8.92
C VAL A 166 -3.19 -1.18 -8.92
N THR A 167 -3.82 -0.10 -8.48
CA THR A 167 -5.27 -0.03 -8.26
C THR A 167 -6.04 0.65 -9.40
N THR A 168 -5.34 1.18 -10.40
CA THR A 168 -5.97 1.84 -11.57
C THR A 168 -6.88 0.88 -12.35
N TYR A 169 -6.52 -0.39 -12.46
CA TYR A 169 -7.35 -1.37 -13.14
C TYR A 169 -8.71 -1.55 -12.44
N PHE A 170 -8.76 -1.52 -11.12
CA PHE A 170 -10.01 -1.62 -10.36
C PHE A 170 -10.94 -0.45 -10.67
N THR A 171 -10.43 0.78 -10.52
CA THR A 171 -11.22 2.01 -10.67
C THR A 171 -11.67 2.26 -12.11
N LYS A 172 -10.91 1.79 -13.12
CA LYS A 172 -11.32 1.83 -14.53
C LYS A 172 -12.30 0.74 -14.93
N ASN A 173 -12.41 -0.33 -14.16
CA ASN A 173 -13.25 -1.49 -14.45
C ASN A 173 -14.32 -1.74 -13.38
N ILE A 174 -15.01 -0.69 -12.95
CA ILE A 174 -15.98 -0.72 -11.84
C ILE A 174 -17.11 -1.76 -12.01
N LYS A 175 -17.42 -2.15 -13.24
CA LYS A 175 -18.42 -3.22 -13.54
C LYS A 175 -17.90 -4.63 -13.25
N LYS A 176 -16.57 -4.78 -13.09
CA LYS A 176 -15.93 -6.09 -12.86
C LYS A 176 -15.61 -6.36 -11.40
N PHE A 177 -15.69 -5.35 -10.53
CA PHE A 177 -15.30 -5.39 -9.14
C PHE A 177 -16.32 -4.70 -8.24
N LYS A 178 -16.52 -5.21 -7.04
CA LYS A 178 -17.28 -4.54 -5.98
C LYS A 178 -16.37 -3.57 -5.23
N LEU A 179 -16.51 -2.29 -5.54
CA LEU A 179 -15.69 -1.22 -4.97
C LEU A 179 -16.44 -0.48 -3.88
N TYR A 180 -15.71 0.04 -2.89
CA TYR A 180 -16.25 0.96 -1.89
C TYR A 180 -15.27 2.08 -1.59
N ASN A 181 -15.77 3.33 -1.53
CA ASN A 181 -14.99 4.47 -1.06
C ASN A 181 -15.29 4.72 0.42
N TYR A 182 -14.28 4.53 1.26
CA TYR A 182 -14.39 4.83 2.69
C TYR A 182 -14.22 6.33 2.91
N SER A 183 -15.30 7.00 3.32
CA SER A 183 -15.36 8.45 3.41
C SER A 183 -15.39 8.96 4.84
N ASN A 184 -14.80 10.13 5.07
CA ASN A 184 -15.00 10.89 6.30
C ASN A 184 -16.35 11.62 6.27
N ALA A 185 -16.95 11.85 7.43
CA ALA A 185 -18.20 12.63 7.55
C ALA A 185 -18.04 14.09 7.08
N VAL A 186 -16.85 14.66 7.29
CA VAL A 186 -16.48 15.99 6.81
C VAL A 186 -15.39 15.86 5.76
N ASN A 187 -15.53 16.56 4.63
CA ASN A 187 -14.49 16.55 3.60
C ASN A 187 -13.29 17.41 4.05
N LEU A 188 -12.17 16.74 4.33
CA LEU A 188 -10.88 17.33 4.73
C LEU A 188 -9.81 17.15 3.64
N SER A 189 -10.17 16.75 2.42
CA SER A 189 -9.20 16.46 1.35
C SER A 189 -8.34 17.66 0.94
N THR A 190 -8.83 18.89 1.15
CA THR A 190 -8.11 20.15 0.88
C THR A 190 -7.32 20.65 2.08
N SER A 191 -7.44 20.01 3.26
CA SER A 191 -6.77 20.44 4.48
C SER A 191 -5.32 20.03 4.46
N SER A 192 -4.40 21.01 4.36
CA SER A 192 -2.94 20.92 4.62
C SER A 192 -2.26 19.59 4.28
N SER A 193 -2.55 19.02 3.10
CA SER A 193 -2.04 17.72 2.63
C SER A 193 -0.50 17.65 2.60
N ILE A 194 0.19 18.79 2.52
CA ILE A 194 1.67 18.91 2.50
C ILE A 194 2.32 18.32 3.76
N LEU A 195 1.62 18.28 4.88
CA LEU A 195 2.15 17.75 6.15
C LEU A 195 2.10 16.21 6.24
N PHE A 196 1.35 15.54 5.38
CA PHE A 196 1.09 14.11 5.48
C PHE A 196 1.81 13.27 4.42
N LYS A 197 2.24 13.88 3.31
CA LYS A 197 2.94 13.22 2.20
C LYS A 197 4.15 14.06 1.74
N LEU A 198 5.29 13.45 1.59
CA LEU A 198 6.54 14.07 1.08
C LEU A 198 6.74 13.86 -0.41
#